data_68a3ffab82ff9e8f8fb60c73f9d8ebe0
#
_entry.id   68a3ffab82ff9e8f8fb60c73f9d8ebe0
#
_cell.length_a   1.000
_cell.length_b   1.000
_cell.length_c   1.000
_cell.angle_alpha   90.00
_cell.angle_beta   90.00
_cell.angle_gamma   90.00
#
_symmetry.space_group_name_H-M   'P 1'
#
loop_
_entity.id
_entity.type
_entity.pdbx_description
1 polymer ?
#
loop_
_entity_poly.entity_id
_entity_poly.type
_entity_poly.pdbx_seq_one_letter_code
_entity_poly.pdbx_strand_id
1 'polypeptide(L)'
;VPYDVSPHFIENFKPNGIILSGGPDTVSQNDSARAPNIVFNLKVPILGICYGMQTMAVQLGGEAKSSKKAEFGFAQIRARNHSNLLTNINDEINSQGHGLLDVWMSHGIEVTKLPQDFELIASTDSCSIAGFANSKKNYFGLQFHPEVTHTTQGTQILERFVTTICKCSKRWTTENIIDDLLEKLKSQMGDKKVLLGLSGGVDSSVVAILLQKAIGNQLTCVFVDNG
;
A
#
# COMPACT_ATOMS: atom_id res chain seq x y z
N VAL A 1 0.75 -5.56 -8.08
CA VAL A 1 0.43 -5.77 -9.51
C VAL A 1 0.21 -4.41 -10.19
N PRO A 2 0.44 -4.27 -11.50
CA PRO A 2 0.15 -3.06 -12.25
C PRO A 2 -1.35 -2.71 -12.24
N TYR A 3 -1.68 -1.45 -12.49
CA TYR A 3 -3.07 -0.97 -12.51
C TYR A 3 -3.91 -1.56 -13.65
N ASP A 4 -3.27 -2.01 -14.73
CA ASP A 4 -3.87 -2.60 -15.93
C ASP A 4 -3.93 -4.13 -15.89
N VAL A 5 -3.66 -4.73 -14.72
CA VAL A 5 -3.76 -6.17 -14.53
C VAL A 5 -5.16 -6.68 -14.91
N SER A 6 -5.21 -7.85 -15.55
CA SER A 6 -6.49 -8.39 -16.01
C SER A 6 -7.46 -8.66 -14.86
N PRO A 7 -8.77 -8.43 -15.05
CA PRO A 7 -9.79 -8.77 -14.06
C PRO A 7 -9.72 -10.24 -13.60
N HIS A 8 -9.46 -11.15 -14.53
CA HIS A 8 -9.34 -12.58 -14.26
C HIS A 8 -8.18 -12.91 -13.29
N PHE A 9 -7.05 -12.19 -13.38
CA PHE A 9 -5.95 -12.37 -12.45
C PHE A 9 -6.40 -12.00 -11.02
N ILE A 10 -7.10 -10.87 -10.87
CA ILE A 10 -7.57 -10.40 -9.55
C ILE A 10 -8.59 -11.38 -8.95
N GLU A 11 -9.53 -11.88 -9.75
CA GLU A 11 -10.53 -12.87 -9.33
C GLU A 11 -9.87 -14.17 -8.86
N ASN A 12 -8.91 -14.69 -9.62
CA ASN A 12 -8.20 -15.91 -9.27
C ASN A 12 -7.30 -15.77 -8.05
N PHE A 13 -6.75 -14.58 -7.84
CA PHE A 13 -5.92 -14.28 -6.67
C PHE A 13 -6.74 -14.32 -5.36
N LYS A 14 -8.04 -14.03 -5.42
CA LYS A 14 -8.98 -14.01 -4.28
C LYS A 14 -8.46 -13.17 -3.10
N PRO A 15 -8.20 -11.87 -3.31
CA PRO A 15 -7.63 -11.04 -2.27
C PRO A 15 -8.57 -10.88 -1.06
N ASN A 16 -8.02 -10.82 0.14
CA ASN A 16 -8.76 -10.48 1.35
C ASN A 16 -8.98 -8.97 1.50
N GLY A 17 -8.23 -8.15 0.77
CA GLY A 17 -8.31 -6.70 0.73
C GLY A 17 -7.42 -6.16 -0.38
N ILE A 18 -7.63 -4.90 -0.74
CA ILE A 18 -6.93 -4.24 -1.85
C ILE A 18 -6.39 -2.89 -1.38
N ILE A 19 -5.14 -2.60 -1.72
CA ILE A 19 -4.56 -1.27 -1.56
C ILE A 19 -4.35 -0.67 -2.96
N LEU A 20 -4.98 0.47 -3.20
CA LEU A 20 -4.72 1.31 -4.36
C LEU A 20 -3.65 2.32 -3.97
N SER A 21 -2.44 2.13 -4.46
CA SER A 21 -1.29 2.95 -4.09
C SER A 21 -1.32 4.36 -4.67
N GLY A 22 -0.44 5.22 -4.19
CA GLY A 22 -0.14 6.49 -4.82
C GLY A 22 0.46 6.32 -6.22
N GLY A 23 0.48 7.39 -6.98
CA GLY A 23 1.04 7.42 -8.34
C GLY A 23 1.26 8.86 -8.82
N PRO A 24 2.09 9.05 -9.86
CA PRO A 24 2.43 10.36 -10.38
C PRO A 24 1.36 10.98 -11.29
N ASP A 25 0.36 10.20 -11.68
CA ASP A 25 -0.66 10.63 -12.63
C ASP A 25 -1.64 11.65 -12.04
N THR A 26 -2.35 12.32 -12.92
CA THR A 26 -3.40 13.28 -12.58
C THR A 26 -4.77 12.67 -12.88
N VAL A 27 -5.56 12.42 -11.84
CA VAL A 27 -6.87 11.73 -11.95
C VAL A 27 -7.91 12.47 -12.82
N SER A 28 -7.69 13.75 -13.09
CA SER A 28 -8.60 14.59 -13.91
C SER A 28 -8.46 14.38 -15.44
N GLN A 29 -7.45 13.65 -15.90
CA GLN A 29 -7.25 13.37 -17.32
C GLN A 29 -8.00 12.09 -17.74
N ASN A 30 -8.52 12.07 -18.97
CA ASN A 30 -9.31 10.94 -19.48
C ASN A 30 -8.50 9.63 -19.57
N ASP A 31 -7.19 9.75 -19.88
CA ASP A 31 -6.27 8.62 -20.05
C ASP A 31 -5.51 8.24 -18.77
N SER A 32 -5.93 8.79 -17.63
CA SER A 32 -5.28 8.50 -16.34
C SER A 32 -5.46 7.04 -15.94
N ALA A 33 -4.46 6.46 -15.31
CA ALA A 33 -4.51 5.12 -14.73
C ALA A 33 -5.72 4.97 -13.79
N ARG A 34 -6.51 3.91 -14.00
CA ARG A 34 -7.69 3.60 -13.18
C ARG A 34 -7.57 2.19 -12.63
N ALA A 35 -8.10 1.98 -11.44
CA ALA A 35 -8.26 0.63 -10.92
C ALA A 35 -9.25 -0.14 -11.82
N PRO A 36 -9.01 -1.43 -12.15
CA PRO A 36 -9.99 -2.26 -12.83
C PRO A 36 -11.32 -2.27 -12.08
N ASN A 37 -12.44 -2.10 -12.78
CA ASN A 37 -13.76 -2.00 -12.15
C ASN A 37 -14.12 -3.20 -11.27
N ILE A 38 -13.55 -4.38 -11.58
CA ILE A 38 -13.72 -5.59 -10.77
C ILE A 38 -13.33 -5.38 -9.30
N VAL A 39 -12.34 -4.52 -9.02
CA VAL A 39 -11.86 -4.19 -7.67
C VAL A 39 -13.03 -3.77 -6.76
N PHE A 40 -13.95 -2.97 -7.28
CA PHE A 40 -15.12 -2.48 -6.52
C PHE A 40 -16.29 -3.49 -6.46
N ASN A 41 -16.22 -4.57 -7.22
CA ASN A 41 -17.24 -5.63 -7.29
C ASN A 41 -16.92 -6.81 -6.37
N LEU A 42 -15.66 -6.99 -5.94
CA LEU A 42 -15.22 -8.13 -5.12
C LEU A 42 -15.73 -8.11 -3.69
N LYS A 43 -16.30 -6.99 -3.23
CA LYS A 43 -16.82 -6.81 -1.85
C LYS A 43 -15.78 -7.07 -0.76
N VAL A 44 -14.51 -6.82 -1.04
CA VAL A 44 -13.39 -6.87 -0.08
C VAL A 44 -13.04 -5.46 0.38
N PRO A 45 -12.43 -5.27 1.55
CA PRO A 45 -11.95 -3.97 2.00
C PRO A 45 -10.99 -3.32 1.00
N ILE A 46 -11.09 -2.00 0.84
CA ILE A 46 -10.22 -1.22 -0.05
C ILE A 46 -9.63 -0.04 0.71
N LEU A 47 -8.31 0.17 0.57
CA LEU A 47 -7.61 1.36 1.02
C LEU A 47 -7.00 2.07 -0.19
N GLY A 48 -7.46 3.29 -0.49
CA GLY A 48 -6.85 4.18 -1.48
C GLY A 48 -5.89 5.16 -0.80
N ILE A 49 -4.65 5.26 -1.29
CA ILE A 49 -3.62 6.16 -0.78
C ILE A 49 -3.31 7.19 -1.86
N CYS A 50 -3.40 8.48 -1.55
CA CYS A 50 -3.08 9.60 -2.43
C CYS A 50 -3.81 9.47 -3.79
N TYR A 51 -3.12 9.16 -4.88
CA TYR A 51 -3.72 8.89 -6.19
C TYR A 51 -4.78 7.78 -6.13
N GLY A 52 -4.53 6.70 -5.37
CA GLY A 52 -5.48 5.61 -5.17
C GLY A 52 -6.78 6.05 -4.49
N MET A 53 -6.71 7.00 -3.55
CA MET A 53 -7.89 7.65 -2.97
C MET A 53 -8.66 8.46 -4.02
N GLN A 54 -7.94 9.25 -4.82
CA GLN A 54 -8.54 10.12 -5.83
C GLN A 54 -9.22 9.31 -6.94
N THR A 55 -8.57 8.25 -7.45
CA THR A 55 -9.15 7.38 -8.47
C THR A 55 -10.38 6.64 -7.94
N MET A 56 -10.33 6.15 -6.69
CA MET A 56 -11.49 5.53 -6.03
C MET A 56 -12.66 6.52 -5.91
N ALA A 57 -12.40 7.76 -5.49
CA ALA A 57 -13.43 8.79 -5.38
C ALA A 57 -14.12 9.03 -6.73
N VAL A 58 -13.35 9.25 -7.80
CA VAL A 58 -13.88 9.53 -9.13
C VAL A 58 -14.65 8.32 -9.71
N GLN A 59 -14.09 7.11 -9.58
CA GLN A 59 -14.74 5.89 -10.11
C GLN A 59 -16.05 5.54 -9.38
N LEU A 60 -16.21 6.00 -8.13
CA LEU A 60 -17.44 5.78 -7.34
C LEU A 60 -18.41 6.97 -7.36
N GLY A 61 -18.19 7.97 -8.25
CA GLY A 61 -19.11 9.08 -8.50
C GLY A 61 -18.88 10.34 -7.66
N GLY A 62 -17.73 10.43 -7.01
CA GLY A 62 -17.19 11.67 -6.42
C GLY A 62 -16.45 12.53 -7.44
N GLU A 63 -15.80 13.59 -6.97
CA GLU A 63 -15.02 14.51 -7.81
C GLU A 63 -13.66 14.78 -7.20
N ALA A 64 -12.64 14.91 -8.06
CA ALA A 64 -11.32 15.38 -7.69
C ALA A 64 -10.89 16.49 -8.66
N LYS A 65 -10.25 17.54 -8.13
CA LYS A 65 -9.85 18.73 -8.90
C LYS A 65 -8.47 19.19 -8.43
N SER A 66 -7.83 20.02 -9.25
CA SER A 66 -6.59 20.69 -8.82
C SER A 66 -6.83 21.48 -7.55
N SER A 67 -6.00 21.25 -6.56
CA SER A 67 -6.03 21.99 -5.29
C SER A 67 -5.64 23.44 -5.52
N LYS A 68 -6.29 24.35 -4.80
CA LYS A 68 -5.90 25.77 -4.76
C LYS A 68 -4.54 25.97 -4.08
N LYS A 69 -4.18 25.06 -3.19
CA LYS A 69 -2.92 25.06 -2.46
C LYS A 69 -2.41 23.60 -2.40
N ALA A 70 -1.45 23.31 -3.25
CA ALA A 70 -0.80 21.99 -3.23
C ALA A 70 -0.07 21.80 -1.88
N GLU A 71 -0.15 20.60 -1.33
CA GLU A 71 0.49 20.22 -0.07
C GLU A 71 1.61 19.23 -0.35
N PHE A 72 2.85 19.62 0.00
CA PHE A 72 4.04 18.78 -0.08
C PHE A 72 4.81 18.88 1.24
N GLY A 73 5.05 17.73 1.87
CA GLY A 73 5.76 17.65 3.12
C GLY A 73 4.88 17.39 4.32
N PHE A 74 5.33 17.83 5.48
CA PHE A 74 4.65 17.67 6.75
C PHE A 74 3.31 18.42 6.78
N ALA A 75 2.30 17.73 7.30
CA ALA A 75 1.00 18.31 7.65
C ALA A 75 0.43 17.64 8.89
N GLN A 76 -0.39 18.35 9.61
CA GLN A 76 -1.14 17.78 10.72
C GLN A 76 -2.61 17.66 10.33
N ILE A 77 -3.14 16.46 10.35
CA ILE A 77 -4.56 16.20 10.06
C ILE A 77 -5.36 16.06 11.35
N ARG A 78 -6.59 16.53 11.30
CA ARG A 78 -7.60 16.19 12.30
C ARG A 78 -8.21 14.83 11.96
N ALA A 79 -7.87 13.81 12.72
CA ALA A 79 -8.46 12.48 12.61
C ALA A 79 -9.82 12.45 13.31
N ARG A 80 -10.82 11.86 12.63
CA ARG A 80 -12.16 11.68 13.18
C ARG A 80 -12.32 10.25 13.66
N ASN A 81 -12.57 10.07 14.95
CA ASN A 81 -12.58 8.77 15.63
C ASN A 81 -13.77 7.85 15.29
N HIS A 82 -14.66 8.24 14.38
CA HIS A 82 -15.80 7.40 13.99
C HIS A 82 -15.48 6.38 12.88
N SER A 83 -14.26 6.39 12.32
CA SER A 83 -13.87 5.39 11.33
C SER A 83 -13.11 4.22 11.96
N ASN A 84 -13.43 2.99 11.54
CA ASN A 84 -12.72 1.80 12.00
C ASN A 84 -11.22 1.81 11.66
N LEU A 85 -10.80 2.63 10.68
CA LEU A 85 -9.39 2.75 10.29
C LEU A 85 -8.60 3.65 11.26
N LEU A 86 -9.15 4.82 11.63
CA LEU A 86 -8.44 5.84 12.40
C LEU A 86 -8.82 5.91 13.89
N THR A 87 -9.80 5.11 14.35
CA THR A 87 -10.23 5.10 15.75
C THR A 87 -9.04 4.89 16.69
N ASN A 88 -8.90 5.77 17.67
CA ASN A 88 -7.83 5.74 18.69
C ASN A 88 -6.40 5.73 18.10
N ILE A 89 -6.22 6.26 16.89
CA ILE A 89 -4.90 6.55 16.32
C ILE A 89 -4.75 8.06 16.27
N ASN A 90 -3.85 8.59 17.07
CA ASN A 90 -3.50 10.01 17.10
C ASN A 90 -2.11 10.18 17.72
N ASP A 91 -1.38 11.21 17.31
CA ASP A 91 -0.14 11.64 17.92
C ASP A 91 -0.43 12.57 19.10
N GLU A 92 -1.42 13.45 18.95
CA GLU A 92 -1.83 14.42 19.94
C GLU A 92 -3.35 14.53 20.05
N ILE A 93 -3.82 15.13 21.13
CA ILE A 93 -5.22 15.54 21.32
C ILE A 93 -5.22 17.04 21.58
N ASN A 94 -5.92 17.80 20.73
CA ASN A 94 -6.02 19.23 20.90
C ASN A 94 -6.93 19.64 22.07
N SER A 95 -6.97 20.94 22.39
CA SER A 95 -7.79 21.48 23.48
C SER A 95 -9.30 21.24 23.35
N GLN A 96 -9.77 20.88 22.16
CA GLN A 96 -11.17 20.54 21.87
C GLN A 96 -11.44 19.03 21.94
N GLY A 97 -10.45 18.22 22.31
CA GLY A 97 -10.57 16.77 22.40
C GLY A 97 -10.48 16.04 21.06
N HIS A 98 -9.99 16.70 20.00
CA HIS A 98 -9.82 16.08 18.69
C HIS A 98 -8.43 15.43 18.56
N GLY A 99 -8.38 14.22 18.01
CA GLY A 99 -7.14 13.57 17.67
C GLY A 99 -6.46 14.22 16.46
N LEU A 100 -5.18 14.48 16.59
CA LEU A 100 -4.31 15.01 15.54
C LEU A 100 -3.28 13.95 15.14
N LEU A 101 -2.97 13.87 13.86
CA LEU A 101 -1.96 12.97 13.30
C LEU A 101 -0.96 13.77 12.47
N ASP A 102 0.30 13.51 12.71
CA ASP A 102 1.42 14.01 11.92
C ASP A 102 1.63 13.12 10.69
N VAL A 103 1.44 13.70 9.52
CA VAL A 103 1.39 12.96 8.26
C VAL A 103 2.24 13.63 7.18
N TRP A 104 2.57 12.86 6.15
CA TRP A 104 3.24 13.36 4.96
C TRP A 104 2.27 13.50 3.80
N MET A 105 2.14 14.71 3.28
CA MET A 105 1.34 15.06 2.11
C MET A 105 2.24 15.16 0.87
N SER A 106 1.69 14.75 -0.29
CA SER A 106 2.35 14.92 -1.59
C SER A 106 1.29 14.98 -2.69
N HIS A 107 0.57 16.11 -2.79
CA HIS A 107 -0.50 16.21 -3.79
C HIS A 107 -0.74 17.63 -4.30
N GLY A 108 -1.08 17.72 -5.58
CA GLY A 108 -1.62 18.92 -6.24
C GLY A 108 -3.08 18.75 -6.68
N ILE A 109 -3.64 17.56 -6.48
CA ILE A 109 -5.05 17.22 -6.73
C ILE A 109 -5.69 16.83 -5.41
N GLU A 110 -6.92 17.24 -5.18
CA GLU A 110 -7.70 16.89 -4.00
C GLU A 110 -9.10 16.41 -4.36
N VAL A 111 -9.66 15.54 -3.53
CA VAL A 111 -11.07 15.16 -3.63
C VAL A 111 -11.92 16.33 -3.13
N THR A 112 -12.83 16.81 -3.99
CA THR A 112 -13.70 17.96 -3.69
C THR A 112 -15.13 17.57 -3.41
N LYS A 113 -15.53 16.34 -3.79
CA LYS A 113 -16.85 15.79 -3.52
C LYS A 113 -16.75 14.30 -3.21
N LEU A 114 -17.29 13.91 -2.08
CA LEU A 114 -17.38 12.52 -1.68
C LEU A 114 -18.32 11.72 -2.60
N PRO A 115 -18.02 10.44 -2.86
CA PRO A 115 -19.01 9.53 -3.43
C PRO A 115 -20.21 9.35 -2.49
N GLN A 116 -21.30 8.85 -3.01
CA GLN A 116 -22.49 8.55 -2.22
C GLN A 116 -22.17 7.51 -1.12
N ASP A 117 -22.74 7.70 0.08
CA ASP A 117 -22.57 6.85 1.27
C ASP A 117 -21.15 6.87 1.86
N PHE A 118 -20.31 7.82 1.45
CA PHE A 118 -19.02 8.05 2.09
C PHE A 118 -19.08 9.23 3.06
N GLU A 119 -18.29 9.14 4.11
CA GLU A 119 -18.18 10.15 5.16
C GLU A 119 -16.73 10.65 5.32
N LEU A 120 -16.58 11.87 5.79
CA LEU A 120 -15.29 12.49 6.04
C LEU A 120 -14.66 11.91 7.31
N ILE A 121 -13.41 11.41 7.21
CA ILE A 121 -12.66 10.86 8.35
C ILE A 121 -11.39 11.62 8.71
N ALA A 122 -10.88 12.47 7.81
CA ALA A 122 -9.70 13.29 8.05
C ALA A 122 -9.76 14.60 7.25
N SER A 123 -9.24 15.67 7.80
CA SER A 123 -9.13 16.99 7.16
C SER A 123 -7.92 17.76 7.67
N THR A 124 -7.39 18.69 6.84
CA THR A 124 -6.46 19.75 7.22
C THR A 124 -7.14 21.10 7.02
N ASP A 125 -6.47 22.19 7.35
CA ASP A 125 -6.96 23.56 7.08
C ASP A 125 -6.97 23.86 5.56
N SER A 126 -6.10 23.21 4.77
CA SER A 126 -5.96 23.42 3.33
C SER A 126 -6.59 22.31 2.48
N CYS A 127 -6.76 21.09 3.03
CA CYS A 127 -7.41 19.97 2.39
C CYS A 127 -8.64 19.53 3.18
N SER A 128 -9.81 19.94 2.75
CA SER A 128 -11.07 19.67 3.45
C SER A 128 -11.44 18.19 3.50
N ILE A 129 -10.96 17.40 2.52
CA ILE A 129 -11.16 15.94 2.43
C ILE A 129 -9.79 15.26 2.36
N ALA A 130 -9.08 15.23 3.48
CA ALA A 130 -7.81 14.51 3.59
C ALA A 130 -7.99 12.99 3.85
N GLY A 131 -9.21 12.56 4.14
CA GLY A 131 -9.58 11.16 4.24
C GLY A 131 -11.08 10.96 4.28
N PHE A 132 -11.54 9.86 3.70
CA PHE A 132 -12.94 9.46 3.68
C PHE A 132 -13.12 7.95 3.89
N ALA A 133 -14.31 7.55 4.30
CA ALA A 133 -14.65 6.13 4.48
C ALA A 133 -16.07 5.81 4.07
N ASN A 134 -16.29 4.58 3.63
CA ASN A 134 -17.59 3.93 3.62
C ASN A 134 -17.51 2.72 4.57
N SER A 135 -18.00 2.90 5.78
CA SER A 135 -17.88 1.90 6.86
C SER A 135 -18.62 0.59 6.55
N LYS A 136 -19.71 0.66 5.76
CA LYS A 136 -20.48 -0.53 5.37
C LYS A 136 -19.71 -1.43 4.38
N LYS A 137 -18.92 -0.82 3.49
CA LYS A 137 -18.11 -1.53 2.49
C LYS A 137 -16.68 -1.79 2.96
N ASN A 138 -16.25 -1.19 4.06
CA ASN A 138 -14.84 -1.12 4.49
C ASN A 138 -13.92 -0.51 3.41
N TYR A 139 -14.38 0.58 2.79
CA TYR A 139 -13.60 1.36 1.83
C TYR A 139 -13.08 2.62 2.51
N PHE A 140 -11.79 2.88 2.36
CA PHE A 140 -11.08 3.98 3.00
C PHE A 140 -10.22 4.71 1.98
N GLY A 141 -10.19 6.03 2.01
CA GLY A 141 -9.30 6.87 1.23
C GLY A 141 -8.50 7.78 2.14
N LEU A 142 -7.19 7.86 1.92
CA LEU A 142 -6.27 8.73 2.63
C LEU A 142 -5.49 9.56 1.60
N GLN A 143 -5.51 10.89 1.73
CA GLN A 143 -4.75 11.78 0.85
C GLN A 143 -3.26 11.78 1.19
N PHE A 144 -2.93 11.53 2.44
CA PHE A 144 -1.56 11.41 2.93
C PHE A 144 -1.00 9.99 2.72
N HIS A 145 0.31 9.87 2.92
CA HIS A 145 1.07 8.65 2.71
C HIS A 145 1.37 7.92 4.02
N PRO A 146 0.57 6.91 4.42
CA PRO A 146 0.84 6.13 5.63
C PRO A 146 2.06 5.20 5.51
N GLU A 147 2.53 4.94 4.29
CA GLU A 147 3.65 4.04 4.02
C GLU A 147 5.02 4.67 4.23
N VAL A 148 5.11 6.01 4.34
CA VAL A 148 6.39 6.69 4.53
C VAL A 148 6.68 6.93 6.01
N THR A 149 7.97 6.97 6.36
CA THR A 149 8.44 7.12 7.76
C THR A 149 8.04 8.45 8.40
N HIS A 150 7.73 9.47 7.60
CA HIS A 150 7.30 10.79 8.06
C HIS A 150 5.83 10.84 8.54
N THR A 151 5.04 9.80 8.27
CA THR A 151 3.72 9.62 8.87
C THR A 151 3.88 8.77 10.13
N THR A 152 3.87 9.42 11.28
CA THR A 152 4.26 8.84 12.57
C THR A 152 3.48 7.56 12.90
N GLN A 153 2.16 7.59 12.73
CA GLN A 153 1.28 6.44 13.00
C GLN A 153 0.98 5.60 11.75
N GLY A 154 1.71 5.82 10.66
CA GLY A 154 1.45 5.16 9.36
C GLY A 154 1.47 3.64 9.44
N THR A 155 2.46 3.08 10.12
CA THR A 155 2.56 1.62 10.36
C THR A 155 1.33 1.08 11.08
N GLN A 156 0.83 1.78 12.11
CA GLN A 156 -0.35 1.35 12.86
C GLN A 156 -1.62 1.39 12.00
N ILE A 157 -1.75 2.39 11.13
CA ILE A 157 -2.87 2.50 10.19
C ILE A 157 -2.86 1.33 9.21
N LEU A 158 -1.71 1.06 8.57
CA LEU A 158 -1.55 -0.05 7.62
C LEU A 158 -1.74 -1.42 8.29
N GLU A 159 -1.16 -1.62 9.46
CA GLU A 159 -1.33 -2.86 10.23
C GLU A 159 -2.80 -3.10 10.55
N ARG A 160 -3.53 -2.08 11.02
CA ARG A 160 -4.96 -2.18 11.29
C ARG A 160 -5.77 -2.53 10.04
N PHE A 161 -5.46 -1.89 8.90
CA PHE A 161 -6.13 -2.24 7.65
C PHE A 161 -5.90 -3.70 7.29
N VAL A 162 -4.65 -4.15 7.29
CA VAL A 162 -4.28 -5.51 6.86
C VAL A 162 -4.78 -6.57 7.85
N THR A 163 -4.54 -6.40 9.15
CA THR A 163 -4.80 -7.45 10.14
C THR A 163 -6.22 -7.41 10.69
N THR A 164 -6.75 -6.24 11.00
CA THR A 164 -8.05 -6.10 11.66
C THR A 164 -9.19 -6.03 10.66
N ILE A 165 -9.04 -5.21 9.61
CA ILE A 165 -10.11 -4.97 8.63
C ILE A 165 -10.11 -6.06 7.56
N CYS A 166 -8.97 -6.37 6.94
CA CYS A 166 -8.84 -7.43 5.94
C CYS A 166 -8.72 -8.82 6.54
N LYS A 167 -8.51 -8.93 7.87
CA LYS A 167 -8.33 -10.20 8.60
C LYS A 167 -7.19 -11.08 8.07
N CYS A 168 -6.15 -10.44 7.52
CA CYS A 168 -4.96 -11.17 7.07
C CYS A 168 -4.11 -11.59 8.26
N SER A 169 -3.56 -12.80 8.21
CA SER A 169 -2.57 -13.26 9.19
C SER A 169 -1.21 -12.59 8.96
N LYS A 170 -0.46 -12.34 10.03
CA LYS A 170 0.92 -11.84 9.97
C LYS A 170 1.87 -12.96 9.52
N ARG A 171 1.82 -13.37 8.26
CA ARG A 171 2.70 -14.42 7.71
C ARG A 171 3.98 -13.88 7.08
N TRP A 172 4.08 -12.58 6.84
CA TRP A 172 5.23 -11.94 6.26
C TRP A 172 6.29 -11.64 7.33
N THR A 173 6.90 -12.69 7.86
CA THR A 173 8.06 -12.62 8.76
C THR A 173 9.32 -12.98 7.98
N THR A 174 10.49 -12.54 8.43
CA THR A 174 11.77 -12.87 7.79
C THR A 174 11.96 -14.39 7.62
N GLU A 175 11.56 -15.17 8.59
CA GLU A 175 11.62 -16.63 8.57
C GLU A 175 10.73 -17.21 7.48
N ASN A 176 9.45 -16.82 7.42
CA ASN A 176 8.51 -17.29 6.41
C ASN A 176 8.91 -16.86 5.00
N ILE A 177 9.47 -15.65 4.84
CA ILE A 177 10.00 -15.17 3.55
C ILE A 177 11.14 -16.06 3.05
N ILE A 178 12.05 -16.44 3.96
CA ILE A 178 13.16 -17.34 3.61
C ILE A 178 12.62 -18.71 3.18
N ASP A 179 11.68 -19.27 3.92
CA ASP A 179 11.10 -20.58 3.60
C ASP A 179 10.37 -20.57 2.25
N ASP A 180 9.53 -19.55 2.01
CA ASP A 180 8.85 -19.36 0.72
C ASP A 180 9.84 -19.19 -0.44
N LEU A 181 10.96 -18.48 -0.23
CA LEU A 181 12.02 -18.31 -1.22
C LEU A 181 12.74 -19.64 -1.51
N LEU A 182 13.03 -20.42 -0.46
CA LEU A 182 13.66 -21.72 -0.62
C LEU A 182 12.78 -22.70 -1.40
N GLU A 183 11.49 -22.76 -1.11
CA GLU A 183 10.53 -23.58 -1.86
C GLU A 183 10.43 -23.15 -3.33
N LYS A 184 10.34 -21.84 -3.57
CA LYS A 184 10.30 -21.28 -4.92
C LYS A 184 11.58 -21.60 -5.70
N LEU A 185 12.75 -21.47 -5.09
CA LEU A 185 14.03 -21.80 -5.71
C LEU A 185 14.09 -23.29 -6.04
N LYS A 186 13.72 -24.19 -5.11
CA LYS A 186 13.63 -25.63 -5.36
C LYS A 186 12.73 -25.95 -6.56
N SER A 187 11.55 -25.36 -6.59
CA SER A 187 10.59 -25.58 -7.68
C SER A 187 11.10 -25.09 -9.04
N GLN A 188 11.78 -23.94 -9.08
CA GLN A 188 12.32 -23.39 -10.33
C GLN A 188 13.52 -24.16 -10.86
N MET A 189 14.39 -24.63 -9.96
CA MET A 189 15.64 -25.30 -10.35
C MET A 189 15.42 -26.80 -10.66
N GLY A 190 14.49 -27.45 -9.97
CA GLY A 190 14.29 -28.90 -10.11
C GLY A 190 15.62 -29.65 -9.93
N ASP A 191 15.94 -30.54 -10.87
CA ASP A 191 17.20 -31.35 -10.86
C ASP A 191 18.37 -30.68 -11.59
N LYS A 192 18.23 -29.40 -12.01
CA LYS A 192 19.26 -28.73 -12.81
C LYS A 192 20.44 -28.28 -11.93
N LYS A 193 21.64 -28.36 -12.47
CA LYS A 193 22.84 -27.80 -11.87
C LYS A 193 22.83 -26.27 -12.05
N VAL A 194 23.25 -25.55 -11.03
CA VAL A 194 23.30 -24.07 -10.99
C VAL A 194 24.72 -23.63 -10.81
N LEU A 195 25.16 -22.68 -11.62
CA LEU A 195 26.44 -21.99 -11.51
C LEU A 195 26.20 -20.56 -10.98
N LEU A 196 26.87 -20.19 -9.91
CA LEU A 196 26.81 -18.84 -9.34
C LEU A 196 28.18 -18.19 -9.38
N GLY A 197 28.28 -17.03 -10.05
CA GLY A 197 29.44 -16.16 -9.96
C GLY A 197 29.43 -15.39 -8.63
N LEU A 198 30.43 -15.57 -7.80
CA LEU A 198 30.60 -14.83 -6.53
C LEU A 198 31.47 -13.60 -6.76
N SER A 199 30.93 -12.43 -6.49
CA SER A 199 31.69 -11.16 -6.56
C SER A 199 32.41 -10.80 -5.27
N GLY A 200 32.15 -11.54 -4.17
CA GLY A 200 32.63 -11.19 -2.81
C GLY A 200 31.77 -10.14 -2.11
N GLY A 201 30.76 -9.58 -2.76
CA GLY A 201 29.82 -8.64 -2.16
C GLY A 201 28.69 -9.34 -1.36
N VAL A 202 27.96 -8.55 -0.57
CA VAL A 202 26.88 -9.03 0.31
C VAL A 202 25.79 -9.76 -0.51
N ASP A 203 25.34 -9.18 -1.62
CA ASP A 203 24.24 -9.72 -2.42
C ASP A 203 24.55 -11.12 -2.97
N SER A 204 25.74 -11.29 -3.57
CA SER A 204 26.17 -12.59 -4.10
C SER A 204 26.34 -13.65 -2.99
N SER A 205 26.76 -13.23 -1.80
CA SER A 205 26.89 -14.12 -0.64
C SER A 205 25.53 -14.57 -0.11
N VAL A 206 24.55 -13.65 -0.02
CA VAL A 206 23.17 -13.98 0.37
C VAL A 206 22.53 -14.96 -0.64
N VAL A 207 22.69 -14.71 -1.95
CA VAL A 207 22.22 -15.62 -2.99
C VAL A 207 22.88 -17.00 -2.89
N ALA A 208 24.19 -17.07 -2.62
CA ALA A 208 24.89 -18.35 -2.44
C ALA A 208 24.32 -19.16 -1.27
N ILE A 209 24.06 -18.49 -0.12
CA ILE A 209 23.48 -19.14 1.06
C ILE A 209 22.06 -19.66 0.78
N LEU A 210 21.22 -18.85 0.15
CA LEU A 210 19.86 -19.25 -0.22
C LEU A 210 19.86 -20.44 -1.18
N LEU A 211 20.66 -20.38 -2.24
CA LEU A 211 20.79 -21.49 -3.19
C LEU A 211 21.35 -22.74 -2.53
N GLN A 212 22.38 -22.61 -1.70
CA GLN A 212 22.95 -23.74 -0.96
C GLN A 212 21.90 -24.43 -0.07
N LYS A 213 21.07 -23.65 0.63
CA LYS A 213 19.96 -24.18 1.44
C LYS A 213 18.87 -24.83 0.58
N ALA A 214 18.59 -24.26 -0.60
CA ALA A 214 17.54 -24.75 -1.46
C ALA A 214 17.90 -26.02 -2.23
N ILE A 215 19.08 -26.06 -2.87
CA ILE A 215 19.47 -27.08 -3.86
C ILE A 215 20.79 -27.82 -3.52
N GLY A 216 21.48 -27.43 -2.45
CA GLY A 216 22.65 -28.16 -1.94
C GLY A 216 23.73 -28.42 -3.00
N ASN A 217 24.02 -29.66 -3.26
CA ASN A 217 25.09 -30.11 -4.17
C ASN A 217 24.86 -29.79 -5.66
N GLN A 218 23.68 -29.29 -6.04
CA GLN A 218 23.43 -28.80 -7.38
C GLN A 218 24.08 -27.42 -7.65
N LEU A 219 24.50 -26.71 -6.58
CA LEU A 219 25.15 -25.41 -6.68
C LEU A 219 26.66 -25.57 -6.87
N THR A 220 27.20 -24.87 -7.85
CA THR A 220 28.63 -24.61 -8.00
C THR A 220 28.87 -23.11 -7.94
N CYS A 221 29.66 -22.66 -6.96
CA CYS A 221 30.06 -21.26 -6.86
C CYS A 221 31.44 -21.07 -7.51
N VAL A 222 31.55 -20.01 -8.33
CA VAL A 222 32.82 -19.62 -8.98
C VAL A 222 33.18 -18.21 -8.50
N PHE A 223 34.31 -18.09 -7.85
CA PHE A 223 34.91 -16.82 -7.48
C PHE A 223 36.05 -16.52 -8.46
N VAL A 224 36.06 -15.32 -9.02
CA VAL A 224 37.13 -14.84 -9.90
C VAL A 224 37.96 -13.86 -9.10
N ASP A 225 39.18 -14.28 -8.78
CA ASP A 225 40.19 -13.41 -8.19
C ASP A 225 40.97 -12.73 -9.31
N ASN A 226 40.91 -11.41 -9.35
CA ASN A 226 41.60 -10.61 -10.36
C ASN A 226 42.95 -10.05 -9.85
N GLY A 227 43.43 -10.49 -8.72
CA GLY A 227 44.70 -10.02 -8.12
C GLY A 227 44.59 -8.84 -7.19
#